data_888f8e40762ebf603042c9f2bed9cdb5
#
_entry.id   888f8e40762ebf603042c9f2bed9cdb5
#
_cell.length_a   1.000
_cell.length_b   1.000
_cell.length_c   1.000
_cell.angle_alpha   90.00
_cell.angle_beta   90.00
_cell.angle_gamma   90.00
#
_symmetry.space_group_name_H-M   'P 1'
#
loop_
_entity.id
_entity.type
_entity.pdbx_description
1 polymer ?
#
loop_
_entity_poly.entity_id
_entity_poly.type
_entity_poly.pdbx_seq_one_letter_code
_entity_poly.pdbx_strand_id
1 'polypeptide(L)'
;CQHVDSANLVTRACFPFSLLEEDSEEEGDLCRICQMAGGSPTNPLLAPCGCVGSLQFVHQECLKKWLKVKITSGADLGAVKTCEMCKQGLLVDLGDFNVTEFYQKHQQSRARNELMNSGLYLVLLLHLYELRFAELMRLNHTRVAQERLSRNYPQPRPEENESRLRGDQPCHVENVC
;
A
#
# COMPACT_ATOMS: atom_id res chain seq x y z
N CYS A 1 -45.21 -52.74 -26.31
CA CYS A 1 -45.29 -53.09 -27.77
C CYS A 1 -44.24 -52.32 -28.53
N GLN A 2 -43.24 -53.05 -29.01
CA GLN A 2 -42.66 -53.02 -30.38
C GLN A 2 -42.01 -51.68 -30.80
N HIS A 3 -40.79 -51.65 -31.26
CA HIS A 3 -40.14 -52.39 -32.32
C HIS A 3 -38.63 -52.48 -32.12
N VAL A 4 -38.07 -53.59 -32.40
CA VAL A 4 -36.67 -54.01 -32.49
C VAL A 4 -36.10 -53.54 -33.82
N ASP A 5 -34.80 -53.14 -33.79
CA ASP A 5 -33.85 -53.43 -34.88
C ASP A 5 -32.46 -53.12 -34.36
N SER A 6 -31.68 -54.05 -34.04
CA SER A 6 -30.75 -54.91 -34.75
C SER A 6 -29.43 -54.19 -35.14
N ALA A 7 -28.39 -54.82 -34.62
CA ALA A 7 -27.00 -54.84 -35.09
C ALA A 7 -26.04 -53.69 -34.63
N ASN A 8 -25.39 -53.91 -33.46
CA ASN A 8 -23.93 -54.12 -33.51
C ASN A 8 -23.43 -54.79 -32.23
N LEU A 9 -23.05 -56.07 -32.37
CA LEU A 9 -22.29 -56.80 -31.37
C LEU A 9 -20.89 -56.18 -31.23
N VAL A 10 -20.65 -55.51 -30.11
CA VAL A 10 -19.28 -55.40 -29.57
C VAL A 10 -19.30 -56.08 -28.22
N THR A 11 -18.73 -57.25 -28.23
CA THR A 11 -18.44 -58.09 -27.07
C THR A 11 -17.72 -57.27 -26.00
N ARG A 12 -18.47 -56.89 -24.97
CA ARG A 12 -17.87 -56.42 -23.70
C ARG A 12 -17.38 -57.65 -22.96
N ALA A 13 -16.09 -57.90 -23.06
CA ALA A 13 -15.40 -58.82 -22.15
C ALA A 13 -15.59 -58.30 -20.72
N CYS A 14 -16.37 -59.05 -19.93
CA CYS A 14 -16.39 -58.91 -18.49
C CYS A 14 -15.04 -59.41 -17.96
N PHE A 15 -14.14 -58.48 -17.66
CA PHE A 15 -13.01 -58.79 -16.80
C PHE A 15 -13.53 -58.92 -15.37
N PRO A 16 -13.16 -59.97 -14.64
CA PRO A 16 -13.48 -60.07 -13.25
C PRO A 16 -12.71 -58.95 -12.53
N PHE A 17 -13.47 -58.08 -11.87
CA PHE A 17 -12.95 -57.09 -10.93
C PHE A 17 -12.33 -57.86 -9.75
N SER A 18 -11.07 -58.17 -9.90
CA SER A 18 -10.25 -58.67 -8.82
C SER A 18 -10.04 -57.54 -7.82
N LEU A 19 -10.45 -57.81 -6.61
CA LEU A 19 -10.16 -57.00 -5.41
C LEU A 19 -8.66 -56.64 -5.41
N LEU A 20 -8.36 -55.41 -5.87
CA LEU A 20 -7.20 -54.70 -5.41
C LEU A 20 -7.70 -53.98 -4.16
N GLU A 21 -7.19 -54.39 -3.05
CA GLU A 21 -7.23 -53.66 -1.78
C GLU A 21 -6.82 -52.25 -2.12
N GLU A 22 -7.80 -51.33 -2.02
CA GLU A 22 -7.49 -49.93 -2.02
C GLU A 22 -6.67 -49.64 -0.78
N ASP A 23 -5.35 -49.62 -0.93
CA ASP A 23 -4.51 -48.77 -0.06
C ASP A 23 -5.12 -47.40 -0.22
N SER A 24 -5.94 -46.99 0.74
CA SER A 24 -6.36 -45.64 0.94
C SER A 24 -5.12 -44.86 1.36
N GLU A 25 -4.26 -44.56 0.38
CA GLU A 25 -3.37 -43.42 0.53
C GLU A 25 -4.33 -42.26 0.86
N GLU A 26 -4.27 -41.79 2.10
CA GLU A 26 -4.93 -40.57 2.49
C GLU A 26 -4.37 -39.50 1.57
N GLU A 27 -5.04 -39.27 0.42
CA GLU A 27 -4.78 -38.12 -0.42
C GLU A 27 -5.13 -36.90 0.43
N GLY A 28 -4.09 -36.43 1.14
CA GLY A 28 -4.21 -35.22 1.94
C GLY A 28 -4.75 -34.10 1.08
N ASP A 29 -5.51 -33.21 1.69
CA ASP A 29 -6.08 -32.05 1.00
C ASP A 29 -5.06 -31.35 0.11
N LEU A 30 -5.45 -31.11 -1.16
CA LEU A 30 -4.59 -30.52 -2.17
C LEU A 30 -4.87 -29.01 -2.33
N CYS A 31 -3.83 -28.25 -2.48
CA CYS A 31 -3.96 -26.83 -2.87
C CYS A 31 -4.39 -26.72 -4.34
N ARG A 32 -5.55 -26.12 -4.62
CA ARG A 32 -6.07 -25.94 -5.99
C ARG A 32 -5.19 -25.08 -6.91
N ILE A 33 -4.21 -24.32 -6.35
CA ILE A 33 -3.32 -23.45 -7.15
C ILE A 33 -2.04 -24.16 -7.53
N CYS A 34 -1.35 -24.81 -6.58
CA CYS A 34 -0.08 -25.49 -6.85
C CYS A 34 -0.18 -27.02 -6.92
N GLN A 35 -1.35 -27.58 -6.58
CA GLN A 35 -1.66 -29.01 -6.60
C GLN A 35 -0.75 -29.87 -5.69
N MET A 36 -0.15 -29.24 -4.71
CA MET A 36 0.64 -29.93 -3.69
C MET A 36 -0.21 -30.21 -2.46
N ALA A 37 -0.02 -31.37 -1.87
CA ALA A 37 -0.71 -31.81 -0.67
C ALA A 37 -0.09 -31.20 0.60
N GLY A 38 -0.91 -31.11 1.64
CA GLY A 38 -0.51 -30.73 2.97
C GLY A 38 -0.17 -29.25 3.13
N GLY A 39 -0.07 -28.82 4.37
CA GLY A 39 0.32 -27.46 4.74
C GLY A 39 1.44 -27.50 5.78
N SER A 40 2.16 -26.40 5.94
CA SER A 40 3.15 -26.21 7.00
C SER A 40 2.66 -25.13 7.99
N PRO A 41 3.25 -25.04 9.19
CA PRO A 41 2.92 -23.99 10.15
C PRO A 41 3.12 -22.57 9.58
N THR A 42 4.05 -22.42 8.63
CA THR A 42 4.35 -21.14 7.96
C THR A 42 3.55 -20.93 6.67
N ASN A 43 2.93 -21.97 6.13
CA ASN A 43 2.14 -21.93 4.91
C ASN A 43 0.97 -22.93 4.99
N PRO A 44 -0.01 -22.67 5.85
CA PRO A 44 -1.14 -23.57 6.05
C PRO A 44 -2.06 -23.64 4.83
N LEU A 45 -2.77 -24.75 4.70
CA LEU A 45 -3.93 -24.89 3.82
C LEU A 45 -5.14 -24.19 4.45
N LEU A 46 -5.79 -23.34 3.69
CA LEU A 46 -6.95 -22.54 4.09
C LEU A 46 -8.12 -22.85 3.18
N ALA A 47 -9.34 -22.79 3.71
CA ALA A 47 -10.59 -22.79 2.95
C ALA A 47 -11.09 -21.33 2.80
N PRO A 48 -10.66 -20.59 1.77
CA PRO A 48 -10.87 -19.16 1.68
C PRO A 48 -12.30 -18.73 1.30
N CYS A 49 -13.13 -19.67 0.86
CA CYS A 49 -14.48 -19.40 0.35
C CYS A 49 -15.38 -20.63 0.49
N GLY A 50 -16.58 -20.60 -0.08
CA GLY A 50 -17.54 -21.72 -0.04
C GLY A 50 -17.34 -22.79 -1.11
N CYS A 51 -16.17 -22.90 -1.75
CA CYS A 51 -15.88 -24.03 -2.64
C CYS A 51 -15.71 -25.31 -1.84
N VAL A 52 -16.05 -26.45 -2.45
CA VAL A 52 -15.95 -27.77 -1.84
C VAL A 52 -15.09 -28.73 -2.69
N GLY A 53 -14.69 -29.86 -2.12
CA GLY A 53 -13.87 -30.86 -2.79
C GLY A 53 -12.49 -30.32 -3.20
N SER A 54 -12.00 -30.71 -4.38
CA SER A 54 -10.68 -30.31 -4.89
C SER A 54 -10.47 -28.80 -5.05
N LEU A 55 -11.53 -27.99 -4.98
CA LEU A 55 -11.46 -26.52 -5.07
C LEU A 55 -11.47 -25.85 -3.70
N GLN A 56 -11.60 -26.59 -2.62
CA GLN A 56 -11.80 -26.08 -1.27
C GLN A 56 -10.53 -25.41 -0.73
N PHE A 57 -9.39 -26.07 -0.86
CA PHE A 57 -8.18 -25.68 -0.15
C PHE A 57 -7.17 -24.92 -1.00
N VAL A 58 -6.51 -23.97 -0.36
CA VAL A 58 -5.43 -23.16 -0.95
C VAL A 58 -4.39 -22.87 0.11
N HIS A 59 -3.12 -23.01 -0.24
CA HIS A 59 -2.05 -22.51 0.65
C HIS A 59 -2.12 -21.00 0.83
N GLN A 60 -1.82 -20.54 2.02
CA GLN A 60 -1.82 -19.10 2.34
C GLN A 60 -0.94 -18.29 1.37
N GLU A 61 0.27 -18.75 1.10
CA GLU A 61 1.19 -18.07 0.17
C GLU A 61 0.74 -18.14 -1.29
N CYS A 62 0.10 -19.23 -1.71
CA CYS A 62 -0.49 -19.34 -3.05
C CYS A 62 -1.62 -18.31 -3.22
N LEU A 63 -2.47 -18.17 -2.21
CA LEU A 63 -3.55 -17.18 -2.21
C LEU A 63 -3.00 -15.75 -2.22
N LYS A 64 -1.99 -15.43 -1.40
CA LYS A 64 -1.33 -14.12 -1.41
C LYS A 64 -0.74 -13.78 -2.79
N LYS A 65 -0.05 -14.73 -3.42
CA LYS A 65 0.50 -14.55 -4.77
C LYS A 65 -0.60 -14.29 -5.80
N TRP A 66 -1.66 -15.09 -5.77
CA TRP A 66 -2.80 -14.93 -6.68
C TRP A 66 -3.48 -13.56 -6.50
N LEU A 67 -3.72 -13.11 -5.26
CA LEU A 67 -4.30 -11.79 -4.96
C LEU A 67 -3.40 -10.65 -5.48
N LYS A 68 -2.09 -10.74 -5.28
CA LYS A 68 -1.14 -9.76 -5.81
C LYS A 68 -1.20 -9.67 -7.33
N VAL A 69 -1.18 -10.80 -8.02
CA VAL A 69 -1.29 -10.85 -9.50
C VAL A 69 -2.61 -10.24 -9.95
N LYS A 70 -3.71 -10.58 -9.31
CA LYS A 70 -5.04 -10.06 -9.64
C LYS A 70 -5.14 -8.54 -9.46
N ILE A 71 -4.54 -7.99 -8.40
CA ILE A 71 -4.45 -6.53 -8.19
C ILE A 71 -3.59 -5.88 -9.26
N THR A 72 -2.42 -6.44 -9.55
CA THR A 72 -1.50 -5.87 -10.53
C THR A 72 -2.02 -5.94 -11.96
N SER A 73 -2.88 -6.91 -12.27
CA SER A 73 -3.56 -7.00 -13.57
C SER A 73 -4.70 -5.97 -13.75
N GLY A 74 -5.05 -5.22 -12.70
CA GLY A 74 -6.03 -4.13 -12.77
C GLY A 74 -7.45 -4.51 -12.38
N ALA A 75 -7.65 -5.65 -11.72
CA ALA A 75 -8.96 -6.01 -11.18
C ALA A 75 -9.40 -5.02 -10.10
N ASP A 76 -10.70 -4.75 -10.02
CA ASP A 76 -11.27 -3.91 -8.96
C ASP A 76 -11.24 -4.62 -7.59
N LEU A 77 -11.33 -3.86 -6.50
CA LEU A 77 -11.21 -4.39 -5.14
C LEU A 77 -12.32 -5.41 -4.81
N GLY A 78 -13.52 -5.23 -5.34
CA GLY A 78 -14.64 -6.16 -5.15
C GLY A 78 -14.33 -7.50 -5.81
N ALA A 79 -13.87 -7.49 -7.06
CA ALA A 79 -13.45 -8.67 -7.78
C ALA A 79 -12.27 -9.38 -7.10
N VAL A 80 -11.30 -8.62 -6.55
CA VAL A 80 -10.15 -9.18 -5.81
C VAL A 80 -10.60 -9.93 -4.56
N LYS A 81 -11.59 -9.41 -3.84
CA LYS A 81 -12.12 -10.03 -2.61
C LYS A 81 -13.15 -11.14 -2.86
N THR A 82 -13.43 -11.49 -4.09
CA THR A 82 -14.45 -12.46 -4.47
C THR A 82 -13.82 -13.68 -5.13
N CYS A 83 -14.25 -14.87 -4.73
CA CYS A 83 -13.85 -16.12 -5.36
C CYS A 83 -14.41 -16.19 -6.80
N GLU A 84 -13.57 -16.52 -7.76
CA GLU A 84 -13.96 -16.62 -9.17
C GLU A 84 -14.90 -17.81 -9.45
N MET A 85 -14.79 -18.87 -8.64
CA MET A 85 -15.57 -20.10 -8.80
C MET A 85 -16.95 -20.01 -8.15
N CYS A 86 -17.02 -19.81 -6.84
CA CYS A 86 -18.29 -19.80 -6.11
C CYS A 86 -18.90 -18.40 -5.94
N LYS A 87 -18.23 -17.34 -6.36
CA LYS A 87 -18.66 -15.92 -6.26
C LYS A 87 -18.87 -15.41 -4.83
N GLN A 88 -18.47 -16.17 -3.83
CA GLN A 88 -18.52 -15.76 -2.43
C GLN A 88 -17.31 -14.91 -2.07
N GLY A 89 -17.45 -14.07 -1.05
CA GLY A 89 -16.36 -13.30 -0.50
C GLY A 89 -15.25 -14.18 0.07
N LEU A 90 -14.02 -13.75 -0.07
CA LEU A 90 -12.87 -14.41 0.55
C LEU A 90 -12.81 -14.05 2.03
N LEU A 91 -13.00 -15.04 2.89
CA LEU A 91 -13.03 -14.91 4.36
C LEU A 91 -11.77 -15.56 4.94
N VAL A 92 -10.62 -14.91 4.80
CA VAL A 92 -9.35 -15.41 5.35
C VAL A 92 -8.55 -14.28 5.96
N ASP A 93 -8.00 -14.59 7.12
CA ASP A 93 -6.91 -13.81 7.67
C ASP A 93 -5.60 -14.27 7.01
N LEU A 94 -4.96 -13.35 6.31
CA LEU A 94 -3.69 -13.59 5.62
C LEU A 94 -2.49 -13.10 6.43
N GLY A 95 -2.68 -12.89 7.75
CA GLY A 95 -1.64 -12.38 8.64
C GLY A 95 -1.13 -11.02 8.16
N ASP A 96 0.16 -10.94 7.85
CA ASP A 96 0.84 -9.69 7.48
C ASP A 96 0.38 -9.09 6.13
N PHE A 97 -0.48 -9.77 5.36
CA PHE A 97 -0.90 -9.31 4.06
C PHE A 97 -2.29 -8.67 4.07
N ASN A 98 -2.33 -7.34 4.12
CA ASN A 98 -3.56 -6.57 3.99
C ASN A 98 -3.87 -6.29 2.50
N VAL A 99 -4.89 -6.99 1.99
CA VAL A 99 -5.34 -6.89 0.59
C VAL A 99 -5.74 -5.46 0.22
N THR A 100 -6.45 -4.77 1.12
CA THR A 100 -6.95 -3.40 0.86
C THR A 100 -5.81 -2.39 0.80
N GLU A 101 -4.87 -2.48 1.72
CA GLU A 101 -3.68 -1.62 1.75
C GLU A 101 -2.81 -1.84 0.51
N PHE A 102 -2.54 -3.10 0.15
CA PHE A 102 -1.78 -3.42 -1.04
C PHE A 102 -2.46 -2.88 -2.32
N TYR A 103 -3.78 -3.01 -2.41
CA TYR A 103 -4.58 -2.47 -3.51
C TYR A 103 -4.45 -0.95 -3.61
N GLN A 104 -4.64 -0.22 -2.50
CA GLN A 104 -4.52 1.24 -2.46
C GLN A 104 -3.13 1.72 -2.87
N LYS A 105 -2.09 1.07 -2.33
CA LYS A 105 -0.69 1.38 -2.67
C LYS A 105 -0.41 1.15 -4.16
N HIS A 106 -0.95 0.08 -4.72
CA HIS A 106 -0.81 -0.22 -6.15
C HIS A 106 -1.54 0.82 -7.02
N GLN A 107 -2.76 1.21 -6.67
CA GLN A 107 -3.52 2.26 -7.39
C GLN A 107 -2.82 3.61 -7.34
N GLN A 108 -2.31 3.98 -6.17
CA GLN A 108 -1.54 5.21 -6.02
C GLN A 108 -0.26 5.20 -6.87
N SER A 109 0.43 4.08 -6.94
CA SER A 109 1.63 3.91 -7.78
C SER A 109 1.29 4.03 -9.27
N ARG A 110 0.18 3.42 -9.71
CA ARG A 110 -0.31 3.55 -11.10
C ARG A 110 -0.64 5.00 -11.44
N ALA A 111 -1.44 5.67 -10.61
CA ALA A 111 -1.82 7.06 -10.84
C ALA A 111 -0.59 7.98 -10.91
N ARG A 112 0.42 7.75 -10.06
CA ARG A 112 1.69 8.48 -10.13
C ARG A 112 2.40 8.25 -11.45
N ASN A 113 2.51 7.00 -11.90
CA ASN A 113 3.19 6.67 -13.15
C ASN A 113 2.46 7.25 -14.37
N GLU A 114 1.13 7.21 -14.37
CA GLU A 114 0.31 7.84 -15.41
C GLU A 114 0.52 9.35 -15.45
N LEU A 115 0.55 10.01 -14.29
CA LEU A 115 0.83 11.45 -14.20
C LEU A 115 2.24 11.77 -14.74
N MET A 116 3.26 10.99 -14.36
CA MET A 116 4.62 11.20 -14.84
C MET A 116 4.75 10.99 -16.35
N ASN A 117 4.06 9.98 -16.90
CA ASN A 117 4.09 9.65 -18.31
C ASN A 117 3.25 10.58 -19.19
N SER A 118 2.23 11.22 -18.62
CA SER A 118 1.32 12.12 -19.35
C SER A 118 1.92 13.49 -19.71
N GLY A 119 3.13 13.80 -19.23
CA GLY A 119 3.74 15.13 -19.38
C GLY A 119 3.16 16.21 -18.47
N LEU A 120 2.00 15.98 -17.83
CA LEU A 120 1.41 16.90 -16.86
C LEU A 120 2.32 17.13 -15.66
N TYR A 121 3.16 16.15 -15.33
CA TYR A 121 4.16 16.29 -14.29
C TYR A 121 5.15 17.42 -14.56
N LEU A 122 5.61 17.56 -15.82
CA LEU A 122 6.52 18.65 -16.21
C LEU A 122 5.83 20.01 -16.13
N VAL A 123 4.55 20.09 -16.53
CA VAL A 123 3.76 21.33 -16.43
C VAL A 123 3.58 21.74 -14.97
N LEU A 124 3.27 20.76 -14.10
CA LEU A 124 3.14 21.02 -12.66
C LEU A 124 4.45 21.47 -12.03
N LEU A 125 5.59 20.82 -12.38
CA LEU A 125 6.92 21.23 -11.95
C LEU A 125 7.26 22.64 -12.39
N LEU A 126 6.99 22.99 -13.64
CA LEU A 126 7.23 24.32 -14.18
C LEU A 126 6.42 25.36 -13.41
N HIS A 127 5.13 25.10 -13.17
CA HIS A 127 4.28 25.99 -12.40
C HIS A 127 4.76 26.19 -10.94
N LEU A 128 5.17 25.12 -10.28
CA LEU A 128 5.75 25.21 -8.93
C LEU A 128 7.06 25.98 -8.94
N TYR A 129 7.89 25.83 -9.97
CA TYR A 129 9.12 26.61 -10.15
C TYR A 129 8.80 28.10 -10.32
N GLU A 130 7.82 28.46 -11.15
CA GLU A 130 7.40 29.85 -11.35
C GLU A 130 6.91 30.50 -10.05
N LEU A 131 6.09 29.79 -9.27
CA LEU A 131 5.62 30.26 -7.96
C LEU A 131 6.78 30.51 -7.00
N ARG A 132 7.76 29.59 -6.93
CA ARG A 132 8.94 29.75 -6.08
C ARG A 132 9.85 30.86 -6.54
N PHE A 133 10.05 30.98 -7.84
CA PHE A 133 10.84 32.07 -8.43
C PHE A 133 10.22 33.45 -8.15
N ALA A 134 8.91 33.59 -8.33
CA ALA A 134 8.21 34.82 -8.00
C ALA A 134 8.35 35.22 -6.52
N GLU A 135 8.26 34.27 -5.61
CA GLU A 135 8.46 34.49 -4.18
C GLU A 135 9.91 34.92 -3.87
N LEU A 136 10.91 34.28 -4.44
CA LEU A 136 12.32 34.66 -4.29
C LEU A 136 12.59 36.06 -4.82
N MET A 137 12.01 36.42 -5.97
CA MET A 137 12.15 37.76 -6.52
C MET A 137 11.53 38.81 -5.62
N ARG A 138 10.35 38.54 -5.05
CA ARG A 138 9.69 39.43 -4.08
C ARG A 138 10.56 39.64 -2.84
N LEU A 139 11.10 38.57 -2.26
CA LEU A 139 11.98 38.65 -1.10
C LEU A 139 13.27 39.44 -1.40
N ASN A 140 13.87 39.22 -2.57
CA ASN A 140 15.05 39.96 -2.98
C ASN A 140 14.76 41.45 -3.18
N HIS A 141 13.63 41.84 -3.78
CA HIS A 141 13.20 43.22 -3.88
C HIS A 141 13.03 43.89 -2.50
N THR A 142 12.41 43.18 -1.56
CA THR A 142 12.22 43.66 -0.20
C THR A 142 13.58 43.90 0.49
N ARG A 143 14.51 42.95 0.35
CA ARG A 143 15.86 43.06 0.92
C ARG A 143 16.63 44.27 0.33
N VAL A 144 16.62 44.42 -1.00
CA VAL A 144 17.29 45.53 -1.67
C VAL A 144 16.68 46.87 -1.27
N ALA A 145 15.34 46.93 -1.14
CA ALA A 145 14.68 48.16 -0.66
C ALA A 145 15.08 48.50 0.79
N GLN A 146 15.17 47.50 1.65
CA GLN A 146 15.58 47.68 3.06
C GLN A 146 17.04 48.10 3.19
N GLU A 147 17.94 47.56 2.36
CA GLU A 147 19.34 47.99 2.30
C GLU A 147 19.48 49.42 1.79
N ARG A 148 18.64 49.89 0.84
CA ARG A 148 18.64 51.28 0.39
C ARG A 148 18.14 52.22 1.45
N LEU A 149 17.11 51.83 2.20
CA LEU A 149 16.61 52.64 3.34
C LEU A 149 17.65 52.77 4.45
N SER A 150 18.35 51.72 4.81
CA SER A 150 19.38 51.73 5.85
C SER A 150 20.60 52.58 5.46
N ARG A 151 20.92 52.67 4.15
CA ARG A 151 21.99 53.57 3.66
C ARG A 151 21.59 55.04 3.70
N ASN A 152 20.30 55.34 3.43
CA ASN A 152 19.81 56.71 3.39
C ASN A 152 19.44 57.27 4.76
N TYR A 153 19.29 56.42 5.78
CA TYR A 153 19.10 56.79 7.16
C TYR A 153 20.25 56.22 8.01
N PRO A 154 21.35 56.97 8.18
CA PRO A 154 22.39 56.57 9.10
C PRO A 154 21.75 56.44 10.48
N GLN A 155 21.90 55.31 11.11
CA GLN A 155 21.43 55.11 12.48
C GLN A 155 22.10 56.19 13.39
N PRO A 156 21.33 56.84 14.27
CA PRO A 156 21.93 57.73 15.27
C PRO A 156 22.94 56.89 16.05
N ARG A 157 24.15 57.40 16.09
CA ARG A 157 25.27 56.82 16.88
C ARG A 157 24.76 56.67 18.31
N PRO A 158 24.94 55.54 18.98
CA PRO A 158 24.64 55.45 20.40
C PRO A 158 25.41 56.54 21.10
N GLU A 159 24.72 57.50 21.70
CA GLU A 159 25.36 58.47 22.56
C GLU A 159 25.93 57.65 23.72
N GLU A 160 27.26 57.62 23.80
CA GLU A 160 27.97 57.23 25.00
C GLU A 160 27.52 58.17 26.10
N ASN A 161 26.59 57.75 26.90
CA ASN A 161 26.22 58.41 28.15
C ASN A 161 27.34 58.14 29.16
N GLU A 162 28.48 58.87 28.94
CA GLU A 162 29.53 58.96 29.93
C GLU A 162 28.97 59.70 31.14
N SER A 163 28.51 58.91 32.07
CA SER A 163 28.12 59.24 33.40
C SER A 163 29.18 60.15 34.05
N ARG A 164 28.88 61.41 34.15
CA ARG A 164 29.47 62.28 35.18
C ARG A 164 28.92 61.86 36.53
N LEU A 165 29.52 60.86 37.10
CA LEU A 165 29.54 60.64 38.52
C LEU A 165 30.66 61.48 39.08
N ARG A 166 30.37 62.72 39.53
CA ARG A 166 31.10 63.39 40.56
C ARG A 166 30.18 63.59 41.74
N GLY A 167 30.44 62.86 42.75
CA GLY A 167 30.73 63.13 44.08
C GLY A 167 29.73 64.03 44.81
N ASP A 168 29.11 63.47 45.73
CA ASP A 168 29.19 64.08 47.08
C ASP A 168 28.84 63.03 48.13
N GLN A 169 29.60 63.11 49.17
CA GLN A 169 29.78 62.18 50.26
C GLN A 169 28.71 62.37 51.36
N PRO A 170 28.69 61.57 52.36
CA PRO A 170 27.50 61.15 53.06
C PRO A 170 27.10 61.99 54.23
N CYS A 171 25.88 62.05 54.57
CA CYS A 171 25.43 62.43 55.89
C CYS A 171 24.84 61.26 56.62
N HIS A 172 25.59 60.83 57.61
CA HIS A 172 25.12 60.07 58.75
C HIS A 172 23.94 60.79 59.41
N VAL A 173 22.91 60.10 59.71
CA VAL A 173 22.17 60.26 60.99
C VAL A 173 21.48 58.94 61.31
N GLU A 174 21.81 58.51 62.46
CA GLU A 174 21.28 57.44 63.24
C GLU A 174 19.80 57.60 63.60
N ASN A 175 19.19 56.43 63.87
CA ASN A 175 18.29 56.12 64.97
C ASN A 175 16.77 56.19 64.78
N VAL A 176 16.23 55.06 65.18
CA VAL A 176 15.19 54.82 66.22
C VAL A 176 13.73 54.76 65.67
N CYS A 177 13.26 53.68 65.73
CA CYS A 177 12.21 52.85 66.34
C CYS A 177 11.72 51.75 65.40
#